data_07c531edd15b1fc072c089873db91f55
#
_entry.id   07c531edd15b1fc072c089873db91f55
#
_cell.length_a   1.000
_cell.length_b   1.000
_cell.length_c   1.000
_cell.angle_alpha   90.00
_cell.angle_beta   90.00
_cell.angle_gamma   90.00
#
_symmetry.space_group_name_H-M   'P 1'
#
loop_
_entity.id
_entity.type
_entity.pdbx_description
1 polymer ?
#
loop_
_entity_poly.entity_id
_entity_poly.type
_entity_poly.pdbx_seq_one_letter_code
_entity_poly.pdbx_strand_id
1 'polypeptide(L)'
;MQTVKAIFFLLEHGDHIKGVSTVANKYSLPVYITSKTAVNGPRLIRHLSLTFAANESIAIGDLMIKPFSKFHDAADPHSFTISYNNITVGVITDIGRVCSEVVQHFKQCHAVFLESNYDTAMLENGKYPVYLKNRIRDGLGHISNDEALELFINHRSPSLSHVLLSHLSKENNHPDLALSVFK
;
A
#
# COMPACT_ATOMS: atom_id res chain seq x y z
N MET A 1 -3.52 -3.51 27.15
CA MET A 1 -2.75 -3.95 25.97
C MET A 1 -3.65 -3.86 24.76
N GLN A 2 -3.36 -2.99 23.81
CA GLN A 2 -4.13 -2.95 22.57
C GLN A 2 -3.87 -4.23 21.80
N THR A 3 -4.94 -4.95 21.47
CA THR A 3 -4.83 -6.23 20.76
C THR A 3 -5.05 -6.00 19.27
N VAL A 4 -4.21 -6.58 18.41
CA VAL A 4 -4.48 -6.66 16.95
C VAL A 4 -5.80 -7.39 16.75
N LYS A 5 -6.68 -6.89 15.91
CA LYS A 5 -8.01 -7.44 15.67
C LYS A 5 -8.15 -8.15 14.33
N ALA A 6 -7.38 -7.74 13.33
CA ALA A 6 -7.44 -8.30 11.99
C ALA A 6 -6.14 -8.00 11.22
N ILE A 7 -5.94 -8.73 10.12
CA ILE A 7 -4.89 -8.52 9.14
C ILE A 7 -5.58 -8.27 7.79
N PHE A 8 -5.16 -7.21 7.07
CA PHE A 8 -5.65 -6.91 5.74
C PHE A 8 -4.54 -7.06 4.72
N PHE A 9 -4.83 -7.74 3.63
CA PHE A 9 -3.88 -7.99 2.55
C PHE A 9 -3.98 -6.94 1.46
N LEU A 10 -2.81 -6.38 1.08
CA LEU A 10 -2.70 -5.49 -0.07
C LEU A 10 -2.57 -6.29 -1.38
N LEU A 11 -1.75 -7.37 -1.36
CA LEU A 11 -1.41 -8.21 -2.52
C LEU A 11 -0.62 -9.46 -2.07
N GLU A 12 -0.35 -10.40 -3.00
CA GLU A 12 0.29 -11.69 -2.73
C GLU A 12 1.82 -11.72 -2.87
N HIS A 13 2.51 -10.60 -3.05
CA HIS A 13 3.96 -10.62 -3.16
C HIS A 13 4.65 -11.13 -1.90
N GLY A 14 5.83 -11.73 -2.06
CA GLY A 14 6.50 -12.48 -1.01
C GLY A 14 6.83 -11.67 0.25
N ASP A 15 7.10 -10.38 0.12
CA ASP A 15 7.34 -9.44 1.22
C ASP A 15 6.07 -9.13 2.03
N HIS A 16 4.88 -9.26 1.44
CA HIS A 16 3.60 -9.09 2.11
C HIS A 16 3.09 -10.37 2.77
N ILE A 17 3.30 -11.55 2.16
CA ILE A 17 2.71 -12.80 2.66
C ILE A 17 3.58 -13.53 3.68
N LYS A 18 4.87 -13.21 3.74
CA LYS A 18 5.84 -13.88 4.59
C LYS A 18 5.50 -13.73 6.08
N GLY A 19 5.24 -14.84 6.74
CA GLY A 19 4.93 -14.87 8.17
C GLY A 19 3.45 -14.69 8.54
N VAL A 20 2.59 -14.29 7.61
CA VAL A 20 1.15 -14.05 7.91
C VAL A 20 0.46 -15.28 8.44
N SER A 21 0.65 -16.46 7.81
CA SER A 21 0.04 -17.72 8.30
C SER A 21 0.47 -18.02 9.74
N THR A 22 1.74 -17.79 10.07
CA THR A 22 2.27 -18.01 11.42
C THR A 22 1.60 -17.07 12.42
N VAL A 23 1.50 -15.79 12.11
CA VAL A 23 0.90 -14.78 13.01
C VAL A 23 -0.61 -15.01 13.14
N ALA A 24 -1.31 -15.17 12.02
CA ALA A 24 -2.75 -15.38 12.01
C ALA A 24 -3.15 -16.64 12.78
N ASN A 25 -2.46 -17.77 12.56
CA ASN A 25 -2.76 -19.02 13.25
C ASN A 25 -2.41 -18.94 14.75
N LYS A 26 -1.26 -18.36 15.10
CA LYS A 26 -0.80 -18.25 16.50
C LYS A 26 -1.77 -17.43 17.35
N TYR A 27 -2.33 -16.36 16.79
CA TYR A 27 -3.17 -15.41 17.53
C TYR A 27 -4.64 -15.49 17.15
N SER A 28 -5.03 -16.46 16.32
CA SER A 28 -6.41 -16.64 15.81
C SER A 28 -6.97 -15.35 15.20
N LEU A 29 -6.16 -14.66 14.39
CA LEU A 29 -6.54 -13.39 13.79
C LEU A 29 -7.25 -13.61 12.44
N PRO A 30 -8.40 -12.97 12.20
CA PRO A 30 -9.02 -12.97 10.90
C PRO A 30 -8.13 -12.24 9.89
N VAL A 31 -8.04 -12.80 8.68
CA VAL A 31 -7.24 -12.28 7.57
C VAL A 31 -8.18 -11.93 6.43
N TYR A 32 -8.28 -10.65 6.13
CA TYR A 32 -9.05 -10.13 5.01
C TYR A 32 -8.21 -10.14 3.75
N ILE A 33 -8.67 -10.88 2.74
CA ILE A 33 -7.94 -11.13 1.48
C ILE A 33 -8.93 -11.25 0.33
N THR A 34 -8.61 -10.75 -0.86
CA THR A 34 -9.49 -10.96 -2.02
C THR A 34 -9.42 -12.40 -2.50
N SER A 35 -10.47 -12.88 -3.16
CA SER A 35 -10.52 -14.24 -3.68
C SER A 35 -9.37 -14.54 -4.67
N LYS A 36 -8.99 -13.55 -5.50
CA LYS A 36 -7.90 -13.71 -6.46
C LYS A 36 -6.54 -13.77 -5.77
N THR A 37 -6.29 -12.88 -4.82
CA THR A 37 -5.05 -12.87 -4.02
C THR A 37 -4.92 -14.15 -3.19
N ALA A 38 -6.04 -14.72 -2.70
CA ALA A 38 -6.02 -15.95 -1.92
C ALA A 38 -5.55 -17.20 -2.71
N VAL A 39 -5.71 -17.21 -4.03
CA VAL A 39 -5.24 -18.32 -4.89
C VAL A 39 -3.73 -18.47 -4.82
N ASN A 40 -3.00 -17.36 -4.82
CA ASN A 40 -1.53 -17.30 -4.79
C ASN A 40 -0.98 -16.88 -3.42
N GLY A 41 -1.87 -16.64 -2.48
CA GLY A 41 -1.57 -16.10 -1.15
C GLY A 41 -1.12 -17.16 -0.14
N PRO A 42 -1.03 -16.77 1.13
CA PRO A 42 -0.59 -17.65 2.19
C PRO A 42 -1.62 -18.76 2.46
N ARG A 43 -1.14 -19.94 2.85
CA ARG A 43 -2.02 -21.02 3.33
C ARG A 43 -2.58 -20.65 4.70
N LEU A 44 -3.84 -20.25 4.74
CA LEU A 44 -4.57 -19.88 5.96
C LEU A 44 -5.50 -21.02 6.41
N ILE A 45 -5.76 -21.10 7.71
CA ILE A 45 -6.85 -21.92 8.23
C ILE A 45 -8.17 -21.31 7.73
N ARG A 46 -9.04 -22.13 7.15
CA ARG A 46 -10.22 -21.67 6.39
C ARG A 46 -11.10 -20.67 7.16
N HIS A 47 -11.32 -20.87 8.45
CA HIS A 47 -12.16 -20.00 9.26
C HIS A 47 -11.53 -18.65 9.61
N LEU A 48 -10.22 -18.47 9.38
CA LEU A 48 -9.53 -17.19 9.55
C LEU A 48 -9.48 -16.38 8.25
N SER A 49 -9.77 -16.98 7.10
CA SER A 49 -9.75 -16.28 5.79
C SER A 49 -11.13 -15.67 5.52
N LEU A 50 -11.19 -14.35 5.47
CA LEU A 50 -12.38 -13.57 5.13
C LEU A 50 -12.15 -12.84 3.81
N THR A 51 -13.15 -12.83 2.95
CA THR A 51 -13.05 -12.14 1.67
C THR A 51 -13.55 -10.70 1.78
N PHE A 52 -12.97 -9.81 0.97
CA PHE A 52 -13.48 -8.46 0.76
C PHE A 52 -13.49 -8.10 -0.73
N ALA A 53 -14.24 -7.05 -1.07
CA ALA A 53 -14.27 -6.45 -2.39
C ALA A 53 -13.87 -4.97 -2.33
N ALA A 54 -13.40 -4.43 -3.47
CA ALA A 54 -13.10 -3.00 -3.59
C ALA A 54 -14.31 -2.15 -3.23
N ASN A 55 -14.06 -1.03 -2.54
CA ASN A 55 -15.06 -0.05 -2.12
C ASN A 55 -16.12 -0.56 -1.12
N GLU A 56 -16.03 -1.81 -0.66
CA GLU A 56 -16.86 -2.35 0.41
C GLU A 56 -16.23 -2.05 1.77
N SER A 57 -16.93 -1.27 2.61
CA SER A 57 -16.41 -0.88 3.92
C SER A 57 -16.56 -2.01 4.93
N ILE A 58 -15.52 -2.25 5.72
CA ILE A 58 -15.42 -3.31 6.73
C ILE A 58 -15.23 -2.66 8.10
N ALA A 59 -16.13 -2.94 9.03
CA ALA A 59 -16.02 -2.47 10.41
C ALA A 59 -15.16 -3.40 11.26
N ILE A 60 -14.15 -2.87 11.93
CA ILE A 60 -13.32 -3.57 12.91
C ILE A 60 -13.36 -2.79 14.23
N GLY A 61 -14.29 -3.15 15.10
CA GLY A 61 -14.64 -2.32 16.27
C GLY A 61 -15.14 -0.94 15.78
N ASP A 62 -14.51 0.12 16.27
CA ASP A 62 -14.86 1.49 15.89
C ASP A 62 -14.15 1.98 14.61
N LEU A 63 -13.25 1.18 14.05
CA LEU A 63 -12.55 1.51 12.81
C LEU A 63 -13.38 1.09 11.59
N MET A 64 -13.43 1.96 10.59
CA MET A 64 -13.97 1.66 9.29
C MET A 64 -12.82 1.51 8.28
N ILE A 65 -12.66 0.32 7.72
CA ILE A 65 -11.61 0.00 6.74
C ILE A 65 -12.26 -0.02 5.37
N LYS A 66 -11.74 0.78 4.43
CA LYS A 66 -12.24 0.80 3.06
C LYS A 66 -11.13 0.43 2.08
N PRO A 67 -11.20 -0.76 1.46
CA PRO A 67 -10.30 -1.16 0.38
C PRO A 67 -10.64 -0.41 -0.91
N PHE A 68 -9.62 -0.12 -1.74
CA PHE A 68 -9.80 0.39 -3.08
C PHE A 68 -8.73 -0.18 -4.02
N SER A 69 -9.10 -0.37 -5.29
CA SER A 69 -8.21 -0.95 -6.29
C SER A 69 -7.10 0.03 -6.69
N LYS A 70 -5.95 -0.51 -7.04
CA LYS A 70 -4.79 0.22 -7.56
C LYS A 70 -4.18 -0.55 -8.73
N PHE A 71 -3.28 0.09 -9.47
CA PHE A 71 -2.46 -0.58 -10.46
C PHE A 71 -1.17 -1.09 -9.81
N HIS A 72 -0.94 -2.39 -9.92
CA HIS A 72 0.30 -3.06 -9.52
C HIS A 72 0.36 -4.44 -10.18
N ASP A 73 1.54 -5.02 -10.33
CA ASP A 73 1.76 -6.32 -10.97
C ASP A 73 1.42 -7.50 -10.05
N ALA A 74 0.20 -7.51 -9.54
CA ALA A 74 -0.35 -8.53 -8.64
C ALA A 74 -1.74 -8.99 -9.13
N ALA A 75 -2.25 -10.10 -8.57
CA ALA A 75 -3.51 -10.70 -9.03
C ALA A 75 -4.73 -9.80 -8.77
N ASP A 76 -4.75 -9.09 -7.65
CA ASP A 76 -5.87 -8.20 -7.27
C ASP A 76 -5.40 -7.17 -6.21
N PRO A 77 -4.56 -6.19 -6.60
CA PRO A 77 -3.89 -5.30 -5.67
C PRO A 77 -4.85 -4.24 -5.12
N HIS A 78 -4.82 -4.05 -3.80
CA HIS A 78 -5.63 -3.05 -3.09
C HIS A 78 -4.77 -2.18 -2.19
N SER A 79 -5.22 -0.95 -2.00
CA SER A 79 -4.81 -0.04 -0.93
C SER A 79 -5.99 0.17 0.02
N PHE A 80 -5.77 0.81 1.16
CA PHE A 80 -6.79 0.98 2.19
C PHE A 80 -6.84 2.39 2.74
N THR A 81 -8.05 2.86 3.05
CA THR A 81 -8.25 3.94 4.00
C THR A 81 -8.84 3.38 5.29
N ILE A 82 -8.38 3.90 6.43
CA ILE A 82 -8.84 3.56 7.77
C ILE A 82 -9.39 4.82 8.41
N SER A 83 -10.67 4.80 8.79
CA SER A 83 -11.34 5.98 9.36
C SER A 83 -11.84 5.72 10.78
N TYR A 84 -11.68 6.73 11.63
CA TYR A 84 -12.20 6.80 12.99
C TYR A 84 -12.42 8.27 13.40
N ASN A 85 -13.58 8.59 13.98
CA ASN A 85 -13.90 9.94 14.48
C ASN A 85 -13.52 11.08 13.50
N ASN A 86 -13.92 10.95 12.23
CA ASN A 86 -13.61 11.90 11.15
C ASN A 86 -12.12 12.02 10.79
N ILE A 87 -11.25 11.19 11.33
CA ILE A 87 -9.85 11.09 10.92
C ILE A 87 -9.72 9.91 9.96
N THR A 88 -9.07 10.13 8.83
CA THR A 88 -8.80 9.10 7.82
C THR A 88 -7.31 8.96 7.61
N VAL A 89 -6.82 7.74 7.72
CA VAL A 89 -5.42 7.35 7.44
C VAL A 89 -5.40 6.50 6.17
N GLY A 90 -4.58 6.88 5.20
CA GLY A 90 -4.34 6.09 3.99
C GLY A 90 -3.14 5.16 4.14
N VAL A 91 -3.26 3.93 3.61
CA VAL A 91 -2.13 3.02 3.35
C VAL A 91 -2.06 2.83 1.84
N ILE A 92 -1.17 3.59 1.21
CA ILE A 92 -1.12 3.78 -0.25
C ILE A 92 0.31 3.46 -0.72
N THR A 93 0.64 2.17 -0.70
CA THR A 93 1.91 1.59 -1.13
C THR A 93 1.70 0.64 -2.31
N ASP A 94 2.77 0.20 -2.95
CA ASP A 94 2.72 -0.69 -4.12
C ASP A 94 1.84 -0.13 -5.24
N ILE A 95 2.11 1.12 -5.60
CA ILE A 95 1.37 1.83 -6.63
C ILE A 95 2.20 1.82 -7.92
N GLY A 96 1.72 1.16 -8.96
CA GLY A 96 2.36 1.21 -10.28
C GLY A 96 2.20 2.56 -10.97
N ARG A 97 1.07 3.23 -10.75
CA ARG A 97 0.79 4.59 -11.24
C ARG A 97 -0.32 5.27 -10.45
N VAL A 98 -0.29 6.59 -10.44
CA VAL A 98 -1.37 7.39 -9.86
C VAL A 98 -2.62 7.29 -10.75
N CYS A 99 -3.71 6.76 -10.22
CA CYS A 99 -5.00 6.62 -10.91
C CYS A 99 -6.12 7.35 -10.16
N SER A 100 -7.30 7.43 -10.77
CA SER A 100 -8.46 8.11 -10.19
C SER A 100 -8.84 7.60 -8.79
N GLU A 101 -8.79 6.29 -8.58
CA GLU A 101 -9.07 5.66 -7.27
C GLU A 101 -8.06 6.12 -6.21
N VAL A 102 -6.75 6.08 -6.54
CA VAL A 102 -5.70 6.57 -5.64
C VAL A 102 -5.93 8.05 -5.31
N VAL A 103 -6.18 8.88 -6.30
CA VAL A 103 -6.43 10.33 -6.11
C VAL A 103 -7.66 10.56 -5.24
N GLN A 104 -8.77 9.86 -5.51
CA GLN A 104 -10.03 10.01 -4.77
C GLN A 104 -9.85 9.70 -3.27
N HIS A 105 -9.15 8.62 -2.96
CA HIS A 105 -8.90 8.20 -1.58
C HIS A 105 -7.83 9.06 -0.90
N PHE A 106 -6.77 9.43 -1.62
CA PHE A 106 -5.72 10.32 -1.11
C PHE A 106 -6.27 11.69 -0.65
N LYS A 107 -7.18 12.29 -1.43
CA LYS A 107 -7.84 13.56 -1.10
C LYS A 107 -8.60 13.58 0.22
N GLN A 108 -8.94 12.43 0.77
CA GLN A 108 -9.70 12.30 2.03
C GLN A 108 -8.78 12.08 3.25
N CYS A 109 -7.47 11.87 3.03
CA CYS A 109 -6.55 11.52 4.10
C CYS A 109 -6.19 12.72 4.98
N HIS A 110 -6.10 12.46 6.28
CA HIS A 110 -5.52 13.32 7.31
C HIS A 110 -4.07 12.93 7.62
N ALA A 111 -3.77 11.64 7.45
CA ALA A 111 -2.42 11.09 7.46
C ALA A 111 -2.31 10.01 6.38
N VAL A 112 -1.12 9.77 5.84
CA VAL A 112 -0.93 8.76 4.80
C VAL A 112 0.45 8.12 4.88
N PHE A 113 0.48 6.80 4.74
CA PHE A 113 1.65 6.05 4.31
C PHE A 113 1.65 6.08 2.79
N LEU A 114 2.50 6.90 2.20
CA LEU A 114 2.56 7.12 0.76
C LEU A 114 3.81 6.46 0.19
N GLU A 115 3.64 5.67 -0.87
CA GLU A 115 4.78 5.13 -1.58
C GLU A 115 5.69 6.25 -2.10
N SER A 116 6.99 6.04 -1.95
CA SER A 116 8.07 6.82 -2.53
C SER A 116 9.19 5.82 -2.84
N ASN A 117 8.96 4.98 -3.87
CA ASN A 117 9.75 3.75 -4.01
C ASN A 117 11.17 4.02 -4.47
N TYR A 118 11.36 4.76 -5.55
CA TYR A 118 12.68 4.94 -6.12
C TYR A 118 13.00 6.41 -6.47
N ASP A 119 14.27 6.73 -6.38
CA ASP A 119 14.87 7.89 -7.02
C ASP A 119 15.18 7.57 -8.48
N THR A 120 14.76 8.43 -9.40
CA THR A 120 14.87 8.19 -10.84
C THR A 120 16.32 8.03 -11.28
N ALA A 121 17.26 8.86 -10.77
CA ALA A 121 18.66 8.77 -11.11
C ALA A 121 19.33 7.52 -10.54
N MET A 122 18.98 7.12 -9.30
CA MET A 122 19.48 5.88 -8.72
C MET A 122 18.99 4.64 -9.49
N LEU A 123 17.72 4.62 -9.90
CA LEU A 123 17.19 3.52 -10.71
C LEU A 123 17.90 3.44 -12.07
N GLU A 124 18.06 4.57 -12.77
CA GLU A 124 18.71 4.59 -14.09
C GLU A 124 20.18 4.15 -14.02
N ASN A 125 20.93 4.65 -13.05
CA ASN A 125 22.36 4.34 -12.91
C ASN A 125 22.64 3.10 -12.05
N GLY A 126 21.60 2.52 -11.43
CA GLY A 126 21.71 1.38 -10.52
C GLY A 126 22.06 0.08 -11.24
N LYS A 127 22.38 -0.94 -10.44
CA LYS A 127 22.88 -2.25 -10.89
C LYS A 127 21.79 -3.16 -11.50
N TYR A 128 20.51 -2.78 -11.41
CA TYR A 128 19.44 -3.62 -11.92
C TYR A 128 19.51 -3.76 -13.46
N PRO A 129 19.25 -4.95 -13.98
CA PRO A 129 19.17 -5.15 -15.42
C PRO A 129 17.98 -4.34 -16.01
N VAL A 130 18.10 -4.00 -17.30
CA VAL A 130 17.14 -3.12 -17.99
C VAL A 130 15.69 -3.62 -17.86
N TYR A 131 15.46 -4.92 -17.98
CA TYR A 131 14.10 -5.47 -17.86
C TYR A 131 13.46 -5.21 -16.49
N LEU A 132 14.27 -5.24 -15.40
CA LEU A 132 13.79 -4.98 -14.06
C LEU A 132 13.53 -3.49 -13.83
N LYS A 133 14.42 -2.62 -14.34
CA LYS A 133 14.20 -1.16 -14.33
C LYS A 133 12.90 -0.80 -15.06
N ASN A 134 12.68 -1.40 -16.23
CA ASN A 134 11.44 -1.20 -16.98
C ASN A 134 10.22 -1.68 -16.21
N ARG A 135 10.25 -2.88 -15.61
CA ARG A 135 9.16 -3.39 -14.78
C ARG A 135 8.83 -2.47 -13.60
N ILE A 136 9.83 -1.86 -12.97
CA ILE A 136 9.61 -0.95 -11.84
C ILE A 136 8.83 0.29 -12.27
N ARG A 137 9.14 0.87 -13.43
CA ARG A 137 8.60 2.16 -13.92
C ARG A 137 7.51 2.05 -14.98
N ASP A 138 7.01 0.85 -15.30
CA ASP A 138 6.09 0.62 -16.44
C ASP A 138 4.62 0.98 -16.16
N GLY A 139 4.33 1.54 -15.00
CA GLY A 139 2.96 1.87 -14.56
C GLY A 139 2.23 0.71 -13.89
N LEU A 140 2.88 -0.45 -13.73
CA LEU A 140 2.43 -1.60 -12.94
C LEU A 140 3.39 -1.94 -11.80
N GLY A 141 4.62 -1.42 -11.84
CA GLY A 141 5.61 -1.59 -10.78
C GLY A 141 5.37 -0.62 -9.61
N HIS A 142 6.15 0.46 -9.56
CA HIS A 142 6.14 1.42 -8.44
C HIS A 142 6.22 2.86 -8.95
N ILE A 143 5.82 3.81 -8.09
CA ILE A 143 6.01 5.24 -8.36
C ILE A 143 7.35 5.74 -7.80
N SER A 144 7.92 6.73 -8.49
CA SER A 144 9.12 7.46 -8.08
C SER A 144 8.85 8.44 -6.94
N ASN A 145 9.93 9.00 -6.37
CA ASN A 145 9.85 10.13 -5.44
C ASN A 145 9.14 11.34 -6.06
N ASP A 146 9.42 11.62 -7.35
CA ASP A 146 8.82 12.75 -8.07
C ASP A 146 7.32 12.55 -8.30
N GLU A 147 6.88 11.37 -8.71
CA GLU A 147 5.46 11.04 -8.88
C GLU A 147 4.70 11.09 -7.54
N ALA A 148 5.33 10.66 -6.45
CA ALA A 148 4.77 10.79 -5.11
C ALA A 148 4.61 12.27 -4.71
N LEU A 149 5.59 13.12 -5.00
CA LEU A 149 5.51 14.56 -4.79
C LEU A 149 4.41 15.20 -5.65
N GLU A 150 4.30 14.83 -6.93
CA GLU A 150 3.23 15.32 -7.82
C GLU A 150 1.83 14.98 -7.28
N LEU A 151 1.61 13.75 -6.82
CA LEU A 151 0.37 13.36 -6.15
C LEU A 151 0.10 14.25 -4.94
N PHE A 152 1.12 14.46 -4.10
CA PHE A 152 1.00 15.29 -2.91
C PHE A 152 0.68 16.76 -3.24
N ILE A 153 1.40 17.39 -4.15
CA ILE A 153 1.20 18.81 -4.50
C ILE A 153 -0.19 19.02 -5.12
N ASN A 154 -0.58 18.17 -6.05
CA ASN A 154 -1.78 18.37 -6.86
C ASN A 154 -3.07 17.92 -6.16
N HIS A 155 -2.98 17.01 -5.17
CA HIS A 155 -4.18 16.33 -4.68
C HIS A 155 -4.31 16.23 -3.16
N ARG A 156 -3.36 16.76 -2.37
CA ARG A 156 -3.48 16.71 -0.91
C ARG A 156 -4.72 17.44 -0.41
N SER A 157 -5.37 16.85 0.58
CA SER A 157 -6.39 17.56 1.37
C SER A 157 -5.76 18.72 2.16
N PRO A 158 -6.44 19.85 2.34
CA PRO A 158 -6.03 20.87 3.34
C PRO A 158 -5.89 20.30 4.76
N SER A 159 -6.58 19.21 5.06
CA SER A 159 -6.54 18.52 6.35
C SER A 159 -5.40 17.49 6.46
N LEU A 160 -4.63 17.25 5.39
CA LEU A 160 -3.50 16.32 5.43
C LEU A 160 -2.36 16.90 6.23
N SER A 161 -2.13 16.37 7.41
CA SER A 161 -1.15 16.84 8.39
C SER A 161 0.12 16.00 8.46
N HIS A 162 0.04 14.71 8.06
CA HIS A 162 1.16 13.76 8.15
C HIS A 162 1.30 12.95 6.87
N VAL A 163 2.51 12.96 6.31
CA VAL A 163 2.90 12.08 5.20
C VAL A 163 4.09 11.25 5.67
N LEU A 164 3.94 9.93 5.65
CA LEU A 164 5.01 8.98 5.91
C LEU A 164 5.43 8.39 4.58
N LEU A 165 6.58 8.82 4.06
CA LEU A 165 7.16 8.23 2.86
C LEU A 165 7.51 6.78 3.14
N SER A 166 6.96 5.87 2.37
CA SER A 166 6.94 4.45 2.67
C SER A 166 7.34 3.63 1.46
N HIS A 167 7.61 2.34 1.67
CA HIS A 167 7.93 1.38 0.61
C HIS A 167 9.14 1.80 -0.25
N LEU A 168 10.17 2.36 0.41
CA LEU A 168 11.40 2.81 -0.25
C LEU A 168 12.23 1.60 -0.68
N SER A 169 12.70 1.63 -1.93
CA SER A 169 13.64 0.63 -2.47
C SER A 169 14.97 0.70 -1.72
N LYS A 170 15.47 -0.44 -1.26
CA LYS A 170 16.78 -0.53 -0.60
C LYS A 170 17.95 -0.24 -1.55
N GLU A 171 17.78 -0.52 -2.85
CA GLU A 171 18.83 -0.40 -3.84
C GLU A 171 18.73 0.90 -4.67
N ASN A 172 17.53 1.45 -4.81
CA ASN A 172 17.28 2.57 -5.71
C ASN A 172 16.66 3.79 -5.01
N ASN A 173 16.80 3.87 -3.68
CA ASN A 173 16.37 5.04 -2.91
C ASN A 173 17.17 5.17 -1.61
N HIS A 174 17.03 6.34 -0.99
CA HIS A 174 17.52 6.60 0.36
C HIS A 174 16.51 7.51 1.07
N PRO A 175 16.26 7.33 2.39
CA PRO A 175 15.30 8.17 3.12
C PRO A 175 15.53 9.67 2.99
N ASP A 176 16.81 10.09 3.01
CA ASP A 176 17.16 11.52 2.86
C ASP A 176 16.85 12.05 1.46
N LEU A 177 17.03 11.23 0.40
CA LEU A 177 16.67 11.60 -0.97
C LEU A 177 15.16 11.74 -1.10
N ALA A 178 14.42 10.72 -0.68
CA ALA A 178 12.96 10.77 -0.70
C ALA A 178 12.42 11.99 0.05
N LEU A 179 12.96 12.26 1.25
CA LEU A 179 12.56 13.43 2.05
C LEU A 179 12.98 14.76 1.40
N SER A 180 14.11 14.82 0.72
CA SER A 180 14.61 16.05 0.08
C SER A 180 13.72 16.54 -1.04
N VAL A 181 13.04 15.63 -1.74
CA VAL A 181 12.10 15.96 -2.81
C VAL A 181 10.86 16.67 -2.27
N PHE A 182 10.47 16.40 -1.01
CA PHE A 182 9.30 17.00 -0.35
C PHE A 182 9.61 18.29 0.44
N LYS A 183 10.85 18.77 0.44
CA LYS A 183 11.28 20.02 1.11
C LYS A 183 11.23 21.20 0.14
#